data_679b8148d346d8d6d88917248b57ad4f
#
_entry.id   679b8148d346d8d6d88917248b57ad4f
#
_cell.length_a   1.000
_cell.length_b   1.000
_cell.length_c   1.000
_cell.angle_alpha   90.00
_cell.angle_beta   90.00
_cell.angle_gamma   90.00
#
_symmetry.space_group_name_H-M   'P 1'
#
loop_
_entity.id
_entity.type
_entity.pdbx_description
1 polymer ?
#
loop_
_entity_poly.entity_id
_entity_poly.type
_entity_poly.pdbx_seq_one_letter_code
_entity_poly.pdbx_strand_id
1 'polypeptide(L)'
;MTDYFALLGEVRRPWIDNNKLKQKYHRLTLQLHPDRGSRNQATSEDTGSLAELNEAFRVLQDPKLRLQHLLMLENAAPVAARSVPTALANLFWDTGTSLKNLDAILEKQSSTSRLTQALGKSEIAAAEMRMREILDQLRSLYNDALDKVRRTDPLWFADPVAHVSTLVDLYDSFSYLSRLIEQVNERLLRLRVG
;
A
#
# COMPACT_ATOMS: atom_id res chain seq x y z
N MET A 1 -21.36 8.65 -2.90
CA MET A 1 -20.07 8.13 -2.39
C MET A 1 -19.73 8.87 -1.11
N THR A 2 -19.42 8.17 -0.03
CA THR A 2 -19.09 8.76 1.27
C THR A 2 -17.74 9.47 1.19
N ASP A 3 -17.65 10.71 1.71
CA ASP A 3 -16.40 11.44 1.84
C ASP A 3 -15.68 11.05 3.14
N TYR A 4 -14.68 10.20 3.03
CA TYR A 4 -13.91 9.71 4.17
C TYR A 4 -13.04 10.78 4.84
N PHE A 5 -12.64 11.83 4.10
CA PHE A 5 -11.96 12.97 4.70
C PHE A 5 -12.89 13.70 5.66
N ALA A 6 -14.11 14.04 5.19
CA ALA A 6 -15.11 14.69 6.03
C ALA A 6 -15.47 13.84 7.25
N LEU A 7 -15.62 12.53 7.08
CA LEU A 7 -15.96 11.60 8.17
C LEU A 7 -14.91 11.58 9.29
N LEU A 8 -13.62 11.70 8.96
CA LEU A 8 -12.52 11.78 9.92
C LEU A 8 -12.14 13.23 10.32
N GLY A 9 -12.92 14.24 9.87
CA GLY A 9 -12.63 15.64 10.13
C GLY A 9 -11.29 16.09 9.53
N GLU A 10 -10.93 15.54 8.38
CA GLU A 10 -9.76 15.93 7.58
C GLU A 10 -10.18 16.78 6.38
N VAL A 11 -9.27 17.63 5.94
CA VAL A 11 -9.41 18.35 4.67
C VAL A 11 -9.01 17.40 3.55
N ARG A 12 -9.68 17.46 2.38
CA ARG A 12 -9.31 16.71 1.18
C ARG A 12 -7.92 17.10 0.71
N ARG A 13 -6.95 16.20 0.89
CA ARG A 13 -5.55 16.46 0.60
C ARG A 13 -4.78 15.18 0.28
N PRO A 14 -3.72 15.26 -0.56
CA PRO A 14 -2.92 14.08 -0.92
C PRO A 14 -2.13 13.52 0.27
N TRP A 15 -1.57 14.39 1.12
CA TRP A 15 -0.74 13.96 2.24
C TRP A 15 -1.45 14.17 3.59
N ILE A 16 -1.40 13.15 4.45
CA ILE A 16 -1.92 13.19 5.83
C ILE A 16 -0.85 12.63 6.77
N ASP A 17 -0.68 13.26 7.91
CA ASP A 17 0.12 12.73 9.01
C ASP A 17 -0.60 11.54 9.65
N ASN A 18 -0.07 10.33 9.44
CA ASN A 18 -0.69 9.11 9.92
C ASN A 18 -0.83 9.05 11.45
N ASN A 19 0.07 9.69 12.22
CA ASN A 19 -0.04 9.73 13.66
C ASN A 19 -1.23 10.62 14.12
N LYS A 20 -1.39 11.78 13.48
CA LYS A 20 -2.53 12.67 13.74
C LYS A 20 -3.85 12.03 13.33
N LEU A 21 -3.86 11.36 12.15
CA LEU A 21 -5.04 10.63 11.67
C LEU A 21 -5.45 9.52 12.66
N LYS A 22 -4.48 8.73 13.15
CA LYS A 22 -4.70 7.68 14.14
C LYS A 22 -5.27 8.24 15.45
N GLN A 23 -4.75 9.37 15.94
CA GLN A 23 -5.27 10.03 17.14
C GLN A 23 -6.73 10.49 16.96
N LYS A 24 -7.06 11.07 15.80
CA LYS A 24 -8.44 11.47 15.47
C LYS A 24 -9.37 10.26 15.41
N TYR A 25 -8.95 9.21 14.71
CA TYR A 25 -9.71 7.97 14.62
C TYR A 25 -10.00 7.38 16.00
N HIS A 26 -8.99 7.24 16.88
CA HIS A 26 -9.21 6.75 18.24
C HIS A 26 -10.19 7.62 19.06
N ARG A 27 -10.09 8.95 18.93
CA ARG A 27 -11.01 9.86 19.62
C ARG A 27 -12.45 9.65 19.13
N LEU A 28 -12.67 9.55 17.83
CA LEU A 28 -14.00 9.33 17.24
C LEU A 28 -14.55 7.96 17.62
N THR A 29 -13.73 6.90 17.59
CA THR A 29 -14.12 5.56 18.03
C THR A 29 -14.57 5.55 19.48
N LEU A 30 -13.87 6.28 20.37
CA LEU A 30 -14.26 6.40 21.77
C LEU A 30 -15.59 7.15 21.97
N GLN A 31 -15.94 8.08 21.06
CA GLN A 31 -17.22 8.79 21.10
C GLN A 31 -18.39 7.93 20.64
N LEU A 32 -18.13 7.01 19.67
CA LEU A 32 -19.14 6.09 19.11
C LEU A 32 -19.27 4.79 19.91
N HIS A 33 -18.42 4.55 20.92
CA HIS A 33 -18.47 3.30 21.68
C HIS A 33 -19.71 3.25 22.60
N PRO A 34 -20.54 2.19 22.50
CA PRO A 34 -21.81 2.09 23.21
C PRO A 34 -21.70 2.09 24.75
N ASP A 35 -20.50 1.80 25.29
CA ASP A 35 -20.26 1.75 26.75
C ASP A 35 -20.34 3.13 27.47
N ARG A 36 -20.40 4.24 26.73
CA ARG A 36 -20.49 5.60 27.30
C ARG A 36 -21.90 6.15 27.45
N GLY A 37 -22.87 5.51 26.87
CA GLY A 37 -24.30 5.92 26.98
C GLY A 37 -25.13 4.81 27.55
N SER A 38 -25.55 4.89 28.81
CA SER A 38 -26.66 4.19 29.49
C SER A 38 -27.04 2.81 28.92
N ARG A 39 -26.89 1.78 29.74
CA ARG A 39 -27.53 0.46 29.63
C ARG A 39 -28.79 0.50 28.75
N ASN A 40 -28.67 0.19 27.49
CA ASN A 40 -29.60 -0.51 26.61
C ASN A 40 -29.42 -0.09 25.15
N GLN A 41 -29.15 -1.12 24.31
CA GLN A 41 -29.24 -1.12 22.85
C GLN A 41 -28.17 -0.32 22.09
N ALA A 42 -27.08 -1.02 21.74
CA ALA A 42 -26.34 -0.68 20.53
C ALA A 42 -27.34 -0.76 19.37
N THR A 43 -27.71 0.37 18.79
CA THR A 43 -28.61 0.39 17.63
C THR A 43 -27.83 -0.07 16.39
N SER A 44 -28.52 -0.61 15.40
CA SER A 44 -27.92 -0.98 14.10
C SER A 44 -27.24 0.23 13.43
N GLU A 45 -27.64 1.45 13.75
CA GLU A 45 -27.05 2.70 13.27
C GLU A 45 -25.66 2.96 13.86
N ASP A 46 -25.41 2.66 15.15
CA ASP A 46 -24.10 2.81 15.79
C ASP A 46 -23.09 1.84 15.21
N THR A 47 -23.51 0.62 14.88
CA THR A 47 -22.65 -0.39 14.25
C THR A 47 -22.29 0.00 12.81
N GLY A 48 -23.20 0.57 12.06
CA GLY A 48 -22.98 1.10 10.71
C GLY A 48 -21.98 2.27 10.73
N SER A 49 -22.15 3.18 11.64
CA SER A 49 -21.27 4.36 11.81
C SER A 49 -19.83 3.96 12.17
N LEU A 50 -19.64 2.95 13.03
CA LEU A 50 -18.32 2.46 13.40
C LEU A 50 -17.65 1.71 12.22
N ALA A 51 -18.40 0.95 11.43
CA ALA A 51 -17.88 0.27 10.24
C ALA A 51 -17.41 1.29 9.18
N GLU A 52 -18.19 2.34 8.95
CA GLU A 52 -17.80 3.42 8.04
C GLU A 52 -16.55 4.18 8.53
N LEU A 53 -16.44 4.44 9.84
CA LEU A 53 -15.27 5.08 10.43
C LEU A 53 -14.00 4.22 10.27
N ASN A 54 -14.13 2.89 10.47
CA ASN A 54 -13.04 1.93 10.27
C ASN A 54 -12.58 1.92 8.82
N GLU A 55 -13.53 1.90 7.87
CA GLU A 55 -13.21 1.94 6.44
C GLU A 55 -12.57 3.27 6.04
N ALA A 56 -13.07 4.39 6.53
CA ALA A 56 -12.48 5.70 6.31
C ALA A 56 -11.02 5.76 6.80
N PHE A 57 -10.76 5.24 8.01
CA PHE A 57 -9.41 5.18 8.55
C PHE A 57 -8.50 4.27 7.70
N ARG A 58 -8.98 3.06 7.32
CA ARG A 58 -8.26 2.13 6.45
C ARG A 58 -7.87 2.77 5.12
N VAL A 59 -8.79 3.49 4.50
CA VAL A 59 -8.54 4.17 3.22
C VAL A 59 -7.60 5.35 3.37
N LEU A 60 -7.80 6.21 4.36
CA LEU A 60 -6.99 7.42 4.48
C LEU A 60 -5.59 7.20 5.04
N GLN A 61 -5.34 6.12 5.79
CA GLN A 61 -3.99 5.81 6.26
C GLN A 61 -3.08 5.28 5.15
N ASP A 62 -3.63 4.60 4.14
CA ASP A 62 -2.89 4.05 3.00
C ASP A 62 -2.74 5.11 1.90
N PRO A 63 -1.51 5.48 1.50
CA PRO A 63 -1.28 6.53 0.49
C PRO A 63 -1.95 6.24 -0.85
N LYS A 64 -1.92 4.99 -1.32
CA LYS A 64 -2.55 4.58 -2.58
C LYS A 64 -4.07 4.74 -2.51
N LEU A 65 -4.70 4.19 -1.46
CA LEU A 65 -6.15 4.23 -1.30
C LEU A 65 -6.65 5.66 -1.07
N ARG A 66 -5.88 6.45 -0.31
CA ARG A 66 -6.16 7.87 -0.10
C ARG A 66 -6.13 8.66 -1.40
N LEU A 67 -5.10 8.49 -2.24
CA LEU A 67 -5.02 9.15 -3.55
C LEU A 67 -6.16 8.70 -4.45
N GLN A 68 -6.49 7.41 -4.48
CA GLN A 68 -7.63 6.90 -5.22
C GLN A 68 -8.92 7.58 -4.79
N HIS A 69 -9.18 7.62 -3.49
CA HIS A 69 -10.39 8.23 -2.94
C HIS A 69 -10.44 9.74 -3.23
N LEU A 70 -9.32 10.45 -3.07
CA LEU A 70 -9.22 11.88 -3.39
C LEU A 70 -9.55 12.15 -4.87
N LEU A 71 -8.91 11.42 -5.79
CA LEU A 71 -9.13 11.55 -7.23
C LEU A 71 -10.59 11.25 -7.62
N MET A 72 -11.22 10.27 -6.99
CA MET A 72 -12.65 9.97 -7.21
C MET A 72 -13.56 11.09 -6.72
N LEU A 73 -13.28 11.70 -5.58
CA LEU A 73 -14.05 12.84 -5.05
C LEU A 73 -13.94 14.08 -5.93
N GLU A 74 -12.79 14.27 -6.57
CA GLU A 74 -12.53 15.39 -7.48
C GLU A 74 -13.02 15.09 -8.93
N ASN A 75 -13.74 13.99 -9.16
CA ASN A 75 -14.19 13.53 -10.49
C ASN A 75 -13.04 13.43 -11.51
N ALA A 76 -11.83 13.26 -11.02
CA ALA A 76 -10.64 13.11 -11.82
C ALA A 76 -10.51 11.65 -12.25
N ALA A 77 -11.02 11.33 -13.41
CA ALA A 77 -10.90 10.10 -14.23
C ALA A 77 -10.76 8.72 -13.55
N PRO A 78 -11.17 7.64 -14.19
CA PRO A 78 -11.19 6.31 -13.61
C PRO A 78 -9.78 5.87 -13.20
N VAL A 79 -9.66 5.51 -11.95
CA VAL A 79 -8.41 5.14 -11.30
C VAL A 79 -8.19 3.64 -11.46
N ALA A 80 -8.03 3.20 -12.71
CA ALA A 80 -7.35 1.94 -13.00
C ALA A 80 -5.90 2.27 -13.37
N ALA A 81 -4.94 1.61 -12.75
CA ALA A 81 -3.53 1.77 -13.11
C ALA A 81 -3.36 1.55 -14.62
N ARG A 82 -2.94 2.58 -15.35
CA ARG A 82 -3.00 2.63 -16.81
C ARG A 82 -1.77 2.01 -17.47
N SER A 83 -0.60 2.19 -16.87
CA SER A 83 0.68 1.68 -17.39
C SER A 83 1.72 1.62 -16.31
N VAL A 84 2.72 0.76 -16.50
CA VAL A 84 3.91 0.75 -15.64
C VAL A 84 4.64 2.07 -15.86
N PRO A 85 4.89 2.89 -14.82
CA PRO A 85 5.71 4.09 -14.98
C PRO A 85 7.07 3.73 -15.60
N THR A 86 7.50 4.47 -16.60
CA THR A 86 8.73 4.18 -17.35
C THR A 86 9.95 4.06 -16.43
N ALA A 87 10.00 4.86 -15.36
CA ALA A 87 11.05 4.80 -14.35
C ALA A 87 11.08 3.48 -13.56
N LEU A 88 9.98 2.72 -13.54
CA LEU A 88 9.86 1.44 -12.83
C LEU A 88 9.97 0.24 -13.78
N ALA A 89 9.99 0.43 -15.09
CA ALA A 89 9.90 -0.65 -16.08
C ALA A 89 11.06 -1.65 -15.94
N ASN A 90 12.28 -1.19 -15.77
CA ASN A 90 13.46 -2.07 -15.59
C ASN A 90 13.36 -2.88 -14.29
N LEU A 91 13.03 -2.22 -13.18
CA LEU A 91 12.91 -2.88 -11.89
C LEU A 91 11.74 -3.88 -11.87
N PHE A 92 10.65 -3.58 -12.58
CA PHE A 92 9.54 -4.51 -12.77
C PHE A 92 10.00 -5.80 -13.49
N TRP A 93 10.78 -5.63 -14.57
CA TRP A 93 11.33 -6.77 -15.33
C TRP A 93 12.31 -7.59 -14.49
N ASP A 94 13.25 -6.92 -13.82
CA ASP A 94 14.25 -7.56 -12.95
C ASP A 94 13.60 -8.32 -11.80
N THR A 95 12.58 -7.72 -11.17
CA THR A 95 11.81 -8.36 -10.10
C THR A 95 11.10 -9.61 -10.63
N GLY A 96 10.40 -9.50 -11.76
CA GLY A 96 9.69 -10.63 -12.37
C GLY A 96 10.61 -11.78 -12.75
N THR A 97 11.78 -11.49 -13.31
CA THR A 97 12.79 -12.49 -13.65
C THR A 97 13.36 -13.17 -12.41
N SER A 98 13.68 -12.37 -11.37
CA SER A 98 14.23 -12.89 -10.12
C SER A 98 13.22 -13.75 -9.35
N LEU A 99 11.93 -13.40 -9.36
CA LEU A 99 10.86 -14.21 -8.78
C LEU A 99 10.72 -15.57 -9.49
N LYS A 100 10.73 -15.58 -10.81
CA LYS A 100 10.68 -16.83 -11.61
C LYS A 100 11.90 -17.72 -11.34
N ASN A 101 13.09 -17.14 -11.26
CA ASN A 101 14.31 -17.90 -10.94
C ASN A 101 14.23 -18.53 -9.55
N LEU A 102 13.73 -17.80 -8.56
CA LEU A 102 13.54 -18.33 -7.22
C LEU A 102 12.51 -19.47 -7.19
N ASP A 103 11.36 -19.31 -7.85
CA ASP A 103 10.33 -20.34 -7.93
C ASP A 103 10.92 -21.62 -8.57
N ALA A 104 11.73 -21.50 -9.65
CA ALA A 104 12.40 -22.63 -10.29
C ALA A 104 13.46 -23.33 -9.39
N ILE A 105 14.19 -22.60 -8.55
CA ILE A 105 15.12 -23.15 -7.57
C ILE A 105 14.36 -23.97 -6.52
N LEU A 106 13.24 -23.44 -6.01
CA LEU A 106 12.41 -24.12 -5.00
C LEU A 106 11.78 -25.42 -5.54
N GLU A 107 11.30 -25.42 -6.79
CA GLU A 107 10.76 -26.61 -7.46
C GLU A 107 11.82 -27.71 -7.61
N LYS A 108 13.05 -27.36 -8.01
CA LYS A 108 14.14 -28.32 -8.13
C LYS A 108 14.51 -28.98 -6.80
N GLN A 109 14.43 -28.26 -5.69
CA GLN A 109 14.78 -28.80 -4.38
C GLN A 109 13.80 -29.82 -3.84
N SER A 110 12.51 -29.69 -4.15
CA SER A 110 11.48 -30.63 -3.71
C SER A 110 11.62 -32.03 -4.31
N SER A 111 12.44 -32.21 -5.37
CA SER A 111 12.53 -33.44 -6.19
C SER A 111 13.88 -34.17 -6.11
N THR A 112 14.87 -33.76 -5.27
CA THR A 112 16.27 -34.18 -5.48
C THR A 112 16.96 -34.84 -4.28
N SER A 113 18.06 -35.60 -4.58
CA SER A 113 18.88 -36.32 -3.61
C SER A 113 19.61 -35.40 -2.61
N ARG A 114 20.07 -35.95 -1.46
CA ARG A 114 20.78 -35.21 -0.39
C ARG A 114 21.99 -34.40 -0.88
N LEU A 115 22.68 -34.85 -1.92
CA LEU A 115 23.86 -34.17 -2.49
C LEU A 115 23.45 -32.90 -3.22
N THR A 116 22.38 -32.96 -3.99
CA THR A 116 21.81 -31.82 -4.73
C THR A 116 21.19 -30.78 -3.78
N GLN A 117 20.68 -31.23 -2.63
CA GLN A 117 20.18 -30.33 -1.57
C GLN A 117 21.30 -29.47 -0.96
N ALA A 118 22.53 -30.02 -0.82
CA ALA A 118 23.67 -29.25 -0.29
C ALA A 118 24.13 -28.14 -1.26
N LEU A 119 24.17 -28.43 -2.56
CA LEU A 119 24.48 -27.45 -3.62
C LEU A 119 23.35 -26.40 -3.73
N GLY A 120 22.10 -26.82 -3.62
CA GLY A 120 20.94 -25.94 -3.67
C GLY A 120 20.86 -24.91 -2.53
N LYS A 121 21.46 -25.18 -1.36
CA LYS A 121 21.50 -24.21 -0.26
C LYS A 121 22.23 -22.92 -0.63
N SER A 122 23.31 -23.01 -1.37
CA SER A 122 24.05 -21.83 -1.85
C SER A 122 23.24 -21.01 -2.87
N GLU A 123 22.55 -21.70 -3.77
CA GLU A 123 21.68 -21.04 -4.77
C GLU A 123 20.49 -20.31 -4.11
N ILE A 124 19.87 -20.94 -3.11
CA ILE A 124 18.81 -20.32 -2.32
C ILE A 124 19.32 -19.08 -1.58
N ALA A 125 20.46 -19.19 -0.89
CA ALA A 125 21.02 -18.07 -0.17
C ALA A 125 21.33 -16.87 -1.09
N ALA A 126 21.86 -17.15 -2.30
CA ALA A 126 22.09 -16.11 -3.30
C ALA A 126 20.77 -15.50 -3.81
N ALA A 127 19.75 -16.33 -4.08
CA ALA A 127 18.44 -15.85 -4.50
C ALA A 127 17.75 -15.05 -3.41
N GLU A 128 17.84 -15.48 -2.14
CA GLU A 128 17.31 -14.72 -0.99
C GLU A 128 17.98 -13.34 -0.86
N MET A 129 19.30 -13.29 -0.99
CA MET A 129 20.03 -12.02 -0.95
C MET A 129 19.58 -11.09 -2.07
N ARG A 130 19.44 -11.61 -3.29
CA ARG A 130 18.93 -10.82 -4.42
C ARG A 130 17.52 -10.31 -4.20
N MET A 131 16.63 -11.12 -3.62
CA MET A 131 15.26 -10.70 -3.29
C MET A 131 15.25 -9.58 -2.24
N ARG A 132 16.14 -9.62 -1.26
CA ARG A 132 16.27 -8.56 -0.25
C ARG A 132 16.76 -7.25 -0.86
N GLU A 133 17.75 -7.30 -1.75
CA GLU A 133 18.23 -6.13 -2.49
C GLU A 133 17.10 -5.47 -3.32
N ILE A 134 16.33 -6.29 -4.04
CA ILE A 134 15.17 -5.81 -4.80
C ILE A 134 14.13 -5.18 -3.86
N LEU A 135 13.84 -5.82 -2.72
CA LEU A 135 12.89 -5.31 -1.75
C LEU A 135 13.33 -3.94 -1.20
N ASP A 136 14.60 -3.76 -0.92
CA ASP A 136 15.15 -2.49 -0.43
C ASP A 136 15.06 -1.39 -1.51
N GLN A 137 15.34 -1.72 -2.77
CA GLN A 137 15.14 -0.79 -3.90
C GLN A 137 13.67 -0.40 -4.07
N LEU A 138 12.74 -1.36 -4.00
CA LEU A 138 11.30 -1.11 -4.08
C LEU A 138 10.81 -0.20 -2.94
N ARG A 139 11.30 -0.44 -1.71
CA ARG A 139 10.98 0.38 -0.54
C ARG A 139 11.54 1.80 -0.66
N SER A 140 12.75 1.94 -1.19
CA SER A 140 13.33 3.27 -1.46
C SER A 140 12.46 4.06 -2.43
N LEU A 141 12.05 3.46 -3.54
CA LEU A 141 11.16 4.11 -4.52
C LEU A 141 9.77 4.42 -3.94
N TYR A 142 9.26 3.54 -3.06
CA TYR A 142 8.02 3.81 -2.35
C TYR A 142 8.12 5.04 -1.44
N ASN A 143 9.22 5.18 -0.72
CA ASN A 143 9.49 6.35 0.12
C ASN A 143 9.69 7.62 -0.71
N ASP A 144 10.37 7.54 -1.86
CA ASP A 144 10.49 8.66 -2.80
C ASP A 144 9.13 9.12 -3.32
N ALA A 145 8.23 8.16 -3.58
CA ALA A 145 6.85 8.49 -3.97
C ALA A 145 6.07 9.16 -2.83
N LEU A 146 6.24 8.71 -1.57
CA LEU A 146 5.68 9.39 -0.39
C LEU A 146 6.18 10.83 -0.24
N ASP A 147 7.46 11.05 -0.44
CA ASP A 147 8.05 12.40 -0.39
C ASP A 147 7.53 13.29 -1.53
N LYS A 148 7.26 12.72 -2.71
CA LYS A 148 6.60 13.45 -3.80
C LYS A 148 5.17 13.83 -3.42
N VAL A 149 4.38 12.92 -2.84
CA VAL A 149 3.03 13.25 -2.33
C VAL A 149 3.09 14.41 -1.34
N ARG A 150 4.04 14.36 -0.39
CA ARG A 150 4.22 15.41 0.61
C ARG A 150 4.56 16.77 0.00
N ARG A 151 5.40 16.78 -1.05
CA ARG A 151 5.76 18.00 -1.79
C ARG A 151 4.62 18.54 -2.66
N THR A 152 3.80 17.65 -3.21
CA THR A 152 2.63 18.01 -4.04
C THR A 152 1.48 18.57 -3.18
N ASP A 153 1.41 18.21 -1.92
CA ASP A 153 0.32 18.59 -1.03
C ASP A 153 0.05 20.11 -0.93
N PRO A 154 1.02 21.00 -0.68
CA PRO A 154 0.78 22.44 -0.69
C PRO A 154 0.41 22.99 -2.08
N LEU A 155 0.90 22.37 -3.14
CA LEU A 155 0.59 22.77 -4.53
C LEU A 155 -0.84 22.39 -4.89
N TRP A 156 -1.33 21.26 -4.37
CA TRP A 156 -2.71 20.82 -4.51
C TRP A 156 -3.71 21.85 -3.94
N PHE A 157 -3.40 22.46 -2.80
CA PHE A 157 -4.26 23.50 -2.24
C PHE A 157 -4.32 24.76 -3.10
N ALA A 158 -3.23 25.09 -3.80
CA ALA A 158 -3.17 26.27 -4.65
C ALA A 158 -3.92 26.06 -5.96
N ASP A 159 -3.77 24.90 -6.59
CA ASP A 159 -4.42 24.53 -7.86
C ASP A 159 -4.60 23.02 -7.99
N PRO A 160 -5.74 22.47 -7.53
CA PRO A 160 -6.01 21.04 -7.64
C PRO A 160 -5.98 20.52 -9.07
N VAL A 161 -6.52 21.29 -10.04
CA VAL A 161 -6.68 20.85 -11.42
C VAL A 161 -5.30 20.64 -12.08
N ALA A 162 -4.36 21.55 -11.86
CA ALA A 162 -3.01 21.47 -12.41
C ALA A 162 -2.22 20.23 -11.92
N HIS A 163 -2.61 19.67 -10.76
CA HIS A 163 -1.85 18.59 -10.11
C HIS A 163 -2.55 17.22 -10.19
N VAL A 164 -3.72 17.10 -10.82
CA VAL A 164 -4.43 15.82 -11.01
C VAL A 164 -3.55 14.78 -11.68
N SER A 165 -2.87 15.14 -12.79
CA SER A 165 -2.00 14.20 -13.51
C SER A 165 -0.86 13.68 -12.64
N THR A 166 -0.26 14.54 -11.84
CA THR A 166 0.80 14.17 -10.90
C THR A 166 0.29 13.18 -9.84
N LEU A 167 -0.93 13.39 -9.31
CA LEU A 167 -1.52 12.46 -8.34
C LEU A 167 -1.91 11.12 -8.98
N VAL A 168 -2.32 11.10 -10.25
CA VAL A 168 -2.58 9.88 -11.01
C VAL A 168 -1.28 9.08 -11.19
N ASP A 169 -0.19 9.73 -11.59
CA ASP A 169 1.13 9.08 -11.74
C ASP A 169 1.64 8.51 -10.41
N LEU A 170 1.40 9.22 -9.31
CA LEU A 170 1.76 8.74 -7.96
C LEU A 170 0.90 7.56 -7.53
N TYR A 171 -0.41 7.60 -7.82
CA TYR A 171 -1.31 6.46 -7.57
C TYR A 171 -0.87 5.22 -8.35
N ASP A 172 -0.53 5.37 -9.63
CA ASP A 172 -0.01 4.28 -10.45
C ASP A 172 1.31 3.74 -9.87
N SER A 173 2.23 4.63 -9.49
CA SER A 173 3.49 4.23 -8.85
C SER A 173 3.26 3.41 -7.58
N PHE A 174 2.39 3.86 -6.65
CA PHE A 174 2.04 3.10 -5.45
C PHE A 174 1.39 1.76 -5.78
N SER A 175 0.53 1.71 -6.80
CA SER A 175 -0.16 0.49 -7.20
C SER A 175 0.81 -0.60 -7.66
N TYR A 176 1.82 -0.23 -8.45
CA TYR A 176 2.86 -1.16 -8.91
C TYR A 176 3.85 -1.52 -7.81
N LEU A 177 4.35 -0.53 -7.05
CA LEU A 177 5.32 -0.77 -5.99
C LEU A 177 4.75 -1.64 -4.88
N SER A 178 3.53 -1.37 -4.42
CA SER A 178 2.87 -2.18 -3.38
C SER A 178 2.72 -3.63 -3.82
N ARG A 179 2.29 -3.87 -5.07
CA ARG A 179 2.14 -5.22 -5.62
C ARG A 179 3.48 -5.97 -5.69
N LEU A 180 4.55 -5.31 -6.15
CA LEU A 180 5.87 -5.94 -6.24
C LEU A 180 6.44 -6.22 -4.84
N ILE A 181 6.31 -5.29 -3.89
CA ILE A 181 6.72 -5.47 -2.49
C ILE A 181 6.01 -6.67 -1.87
N GLU A 182 4.70 -6.80 -2.10
CA GLU A 182 3.91 -7.91 -1.60
C GLU A 182 4.38 -9.25 -2.18
N GLN A 183 4.58 -9.32 -3.50
CA GLN A 183 5.08 -10.52 -4.19
C GLN A 183 6.45 -10.95 -3.69
N VAL A 184 7.39 -10.01 -3.50
CA VAL A 184 8.73 -10.31 -2.97
C VAL A 184 8.66 -10.78 -1.52
N ASN A 185 7.87 -10.10 -0.67
CA ASN A 185 7.68 -10.50 0.73
C ASN A 185 7.07 -11.91 0.86
N GLU A 186 6.09 -12.23 0.03
CA GLU A 186 5.47 -13.57 0.00
C GLU A 186 6.51 -14.66 -0.30
N ARG A 187 7.40 -14.44 -1.30
CA ARG A 187 8.46 -15.42 -1.63
C ARG A 187 9.52 -15.52 -0.54
N LEU A 188 9.93 -14.40 0.05
CA LEU A 188 10.84 -14.40 1.19
C LEU A 188 10.26 -15.12 2.41
N LEU A 189 8.95 -15.03 2.62
CA LEU A 189 8.28 -15.76 3.69
C LEU A 189 8.29 -17.27 3.43
N ARG A 190 8.01 -17.69 2.19
CA ARG A 190 8.05 -19.12 1.80
C ARG A 190 9.45 -19.74 2.00
N LEU A 191 10.51 -18.98 1.74
CA LEU A 191 11.89 -19.44 1.99
C LEU A 191 12.20 -19.71 3.47
N ARG A 192 11.50 -19.07 4.40
CA ARG A 192 11.71 -19.24 5.85
C ARG A 192 10.94 -20.42 6.44
N VAL A 193 9.90 -20.85 5.77
CA VAL A 193 8.98 -21.89 6.28
C VAL A 193 9.30 -23.26 5.70
N GLY A 194 10.01 -23.35 4.58
CA GLY A 194 10.49 -24.59 3.95
C GLY A 194 11.95 -24.89 4.29
#